data_551c307d134032edf3f8faafbff17eaf
#
_entry.id   551c307d134032edf3f8faafbff17eaf
#
_cell.length_a   1.000
_cell.length_b   1.000
_cell.length_c   1.000
_cell.angle_alpha   90.00
_cell.angle_beta   90.00
_cell.angle_gamma   90.00
#
_symmetry.space_group_name_H-M   'P 1'
#
loop_
_entity.id
_entity.type
_entity.pdbx_description
1 polymer ?
#
loop_
_entity_poly.entity_id
_entity_poly.type
_entity_poly.pdbx_seq_one_letter_code
_entity_poly.pdbx_strand_id
1 'polypeptide(L)'
;MKTKLITILLLALAAIPALAADKLNVVYHVSEAEKVPFVLGNIQNHIDGVGGPDNVHIVLVVHGPAINAFNDIEATEKVRNTLAKLKSEGVELDMCGNTLKGFKLTLDELLPGFVEVPEGGVTKIAELQSQGYVYIRP
;
A
#
# COMPACT_ATOMS: atom_id res chain seq x y z
N MET A 1 -58.90 47.42 -3.99
CA MET A 1 -58.02 46.49 -3.25
C MET A 1 -57.13 45.77 -4.23
N LYS A 2 -55.81 46.06 -4.22
CA LYS A 2 -54.83 45.46 -5.14
C LYS A 2 -54.08 44.37 -4.34
N THR A 3 -54.39 43.10 -4.65
CA THR A 3 -53.75 41.94 -4.05
C THR A 3 -52.38 41.73 -4.73
N LYS A 4 -51.28 41.93 -4.01
CA LYS A 4 -49.93 41.62 -4.50
C LYS A 4 -49.65 40.12 -4.27
N LEU A 5 -49.57 39.35 -5.38
CA LEU A 5 -49.04 37.98 -5.35
C LEU A 5 -47.51 38.05 -5.11
N ILE A 6 -47.04 37.54 -4.01
CA ILE A 6 -45.62 37.34 -3.76
C ILE A 6 -45.29 35.94 -4.21
N THR A 7 -44.57 35.82 -5.36
CA THR A 7 -44.04 34.56 -5.85
C THR A 7 -42.74 34.23 -5.09
N ILE A 8 -42.83 33.28 -4.20
CA ILE A 8 -41.63 32.74 -3.53
C ILE A 8 -40.93 31.73 -4.45
N LEU A 9 -39.82 32.13 -5.00
CA LEU A 9 -38.94 31.27 -5.82
C LEU A 9 -38.13 30.40 -4.83
N LEU A 10 -38.53 29.13 -4.62
CA LEU A 10 -37.73 28.15 -3.91
C LEU A 10 -36.54 27.76 -4.77
N LEU A 11 -35.35 28.22 -4.40
CA LEU A 11 -34.08 27.75 -4.98
C LEU A 11 -33.78 26.38 -4.35
N ALA A 12 -34.07 25.31 -5.09
CA ALA A 12 -33.64 23.96 -4.73
C ALA A 12 -32.13 23.86 -4.95
N LEU A 13 -31.36 23.93 -3.85
CA LEU A 13 -29.94 23.67 -3.84
C LEU A 13 -29.74 22.16 -4.05
N ALA A 14 -29.51 21.73 -5.29
CA ALA A 14 -29.13 20.36 -5.60
C ALA A 14 -27.76 20.09 -4.98
N ALA A 15 -27.71 19.33 -3.89
CA ALA A 15 -26.49 18.78 -3.34
C ALA A 15 -25.92 17.80 -4.37
N ILE A 16 -24.90 18.21 -5.11
CA ILE A 16 -24.12 17.33 -5.97
C ILE A 16 -23.35 16.39 -5.02
N PRO A 17 -23.58 15.08 -5.06
CA PRO A 17 -22.75 14.17 -4.27
C PRO A 17 -21.30 14.36 -4.73
N ALA A 18 -20.41 14.74 -3.81
CA ALA A 18 -18.99 14.72 -4.08
C ALA A 18 -18.63 13.25 -4.38
N LEU A 19 -18.32 12.94 -5.64
CA LEU A 19 -17.69 11.67 -5.97
C LEU A 19 -16.38 11.63 -5.15
N ALA A 20 -16.33 10.76 -4.14
CA ALA A 20 -15.08 10.42 -3.51
C ALA A 20 -14.18 9.88 -4.63
N ALA A 21 -13.04 10.51 -4.88
CA ALA A 21 -12.08 10.00 -5.82
C ALA A 21 -11.69 8.59 -5.36
N ASP A 22 -11.80 7.60 -6.27
CA ASP A 22 -11.41 6.24 -5.96
C ASP A 22 -9.95 6.24 -5.48
N LYS A 23 -9.68 5.53 -4.35
CA LYS A 23 -8.32 5.35 -3.85
C LYS A 23 -7.44 4.78 -4.96
N LEU A 24 -6.26 5.38 -5.14
CA LEU A 24 -5.27 4.80 -6.04
C LEU A 24 -4.75 3.49 -5.45
N ASN A 25 -4.84 2.41 -6.21
CA ASN A 25 -4.28 1.11 -5.83
C ASN A 25 -2.86 0.99 -6.41
N VAL A 26 -1.89 0.69 -5.55
CA VAL A 26 -0.47 0.66 -5.93
C VAL A 26 0.20 -0.61 -5.41
N VAL A 27 0.96 -1.28 -6.27
CA VAL A 27 1.84 -2.35 -5.88
C VAL A 27 3.29 -1.88 -5.95
N TYR A 28 3.96 -1.85 -4.80
CA TYR A 28 5.39 -1.66 -4.68
C TYR A 28 6.10 -3.01 -4.72
N HIS A 29 7.27 -3.04 -5.34
CA HIS A 29 8.05 -4.25 -5.49
C HIS A 29 9.50 -4.03 -5.06
N VAL A 30 10.04 -4.94 -4.26
CA VAL A 30 11.46 -4.97 -3.88
C VAL A 30 12.01 -6.39 -3.93
N SER A 31 13.21 -6.53 -4.52
CA SER A 31 13.92 -7.83 -4.62
C SER A 31 15.36 -7.78 -4.11
N GLU A 32 15.93 -6.60 -3.92
CA GLU A 32 17.30 -6.39 -3.45
C GLU A 32 17.31 -5.89 -2.00
N ALA A 33 18.11 -6.54 -1.14
CA ALA A 33 18.17 -6.21 0.29
C ALA A 33 18.60 -4.76 0.56
N GLU A 34 19.60 -4.27 -0.18
CA GLU A 34 20.13 -2.91 -0.07
C GLU A 34 19.13 -1.83 -0.49
N LYS A 35 18.14 -2.19 -1.29
CA LYS A 35 17.08 -1.27 -1.74
C LYS A 35 15.95 -1.12 -0.71
N VAL A 36 15.81 -2.04 0.22
CA VAL A 36 14.67 -2.06 1.17
C VAL A 36 14.51 -0.73 1.92
N PRO A 37 15.53 -0.13 2.54
CA PRO A 37 15.35 1.14 3.25
C PRO A 37 14.87 2.27 2.34
N PHE A 38 15.32 2.29 1.08
CA PHE A 38 14.92 3.28 0.09
C PHE A 38 13.47 3.09 -0.34
N VAL A 39 13.07 1.84 -0.63
CA VAL A 39 11.68 1.50 -1.01
C VAL A 39 10.69 1.85 0.10
N LEU A 40 10.99 1.48 1.35
CA LEU A 40 10.13 1.82 2.50
C LEU A 40 9.98 3.34 2.68
N GLY A 41 11.08 4.09 2.47
CA GLY A 41 11.03 5.56 2.49
C GLY A 41 10.17 6.14 1.37
N ASN A 42 10.22 5.56 0.16
CA ASN A 42 9.36 5.98 -0.96
C ASN A 42 7.88 5.69 -0.70
N ILE A 43 7.54 4.55 -0.10
CA ILE A 43 6.17 4.25 0.29
C ILE A 43 5.65 5.31 1.27
N GLN A 44 6.45 5.68 2.29
CA GLN A 44 6.06 6.74 3.23
C GLN A 44 5.87 8.08 2.52
N ASN A 45 6.82 8.47 1.67
CA ASN A 45 6.70 9.72 0.90
C ASN A 45 5.46 9.73 0.00
N HIS A 46 5.07 8.57 -0.54
CA HIS A 46 3.86 8.46 -1.34
C HIS A 46 2.60 8.68 -0.49
N ILE A 47 2.51 8.02 0.66
CA ILE A 47 1.40 8.21 1.60
C ILE A 47 1.28 9.68 2.01
N ASP A 48 2.39 10.30 2.38
CA ASP A 48 2.43 11.72 2.77
C ASP A 48 2.05 12.64 1.60
N GLY A 49 2.54 12.33 0.39
CA GLY A 49 2.31 13.11 -0.83
C GLY A 49 0.85 13.12 -1.30
N VAL A 50 0.10 12.06 -1.02
CA VAL A 50 -1.35 12.00 -1.34
C VAL A 50 -2.24 12.51 -0.19
N GLY A 51 -1.64 12.98 0.89
CA GLY A 51 -2.38 13.54 2.02
C GLY A 51 -2.82 12.52 3.07
N GLY A 52 -2.18 11.35 3.12
CA GLY A 52 -2.38 10.36 4.15
C GLY A 52 -2.82 8.97 3.67
N PRO A 53 -2.82 7.97 4.57
CA PRO A 53 -3.06 6.57 4.22
C PRO A 53 -4.50 6.29 3.73
N ASP A 54 -5.44 7.17 4.02
CA ASP A 54 -6.82 7.02 3.55
C ASP A 54 -6.99 7.29 2.05
N ASN A 55 -5.98 7.88 1.41
CA ASN A 55 -6.05 8.30 0.01
C ASN A 55 -5.34 7.35 -0.97
N VAL A 56 -4.67 6.31 -0.48
CA VAL A 56 -3.98 5.31 -1.30
C VAL A 56 -4.09 3.94 -0.66
N HIS A 57 -4.16 2.89 -1.48
CA HIS A 57 -4.05 1.50 -1.05
C HIS A 57 -2.75 0.93 -1.58
N ILE A 58 -1.87 0.49 -0.71
CA ILE A 58 -0.53 0.03 -1.07
C ILE A 58 -0.32 -1.42 -0.64
N VAL A 59 0.14 -2.24 -1.59
CA VAL A 59 0.65 -3.58 -1.35
C VAL A 59 2.15 -3.56 -1.63
N LEU A 60 2.97 -3.98 -0.67
CA LEU A 60 4.41 -4.20 -0.85
C LEU A 60 4.66 -5.68 -1.10
N VAL A 61 5.08 -6.03 -2.30
CA VAL A 61 5.48 -7.40 -2.64
C VAL A 61 7.00 -7.53 -2.55
N VAL A 62 7.44 -8.47 -1.72
CA VAL A 62 8.85 -8.76 -1.45
C VAL A 62 9.21 -10.14 -1.98
N HIS A 63 10.31 -10.25 -2.73
CA HIS A 63 10.89 -11.53 -3.13
C HIS A 63 12.42 -11.47 -3.22
N GLY A 64 13.06 -12.65 -3.41
CA GLY A 64 14.50 -12.74 -3.58
C GLY A 64 15.30 -12.26 -2.36
N PRO A 65 16.53 -11.76 -2.56
CA PRO A 65 17.42 -11.34 -1.47
C PRO A 65 16.87 -10.26 -0.54
N ALA A 66 15.83 -9.51 -0.94
CA ALA A 66 15.20 -8.52 -0.07
C ALA A 66 14.67 -9.10 1.24
N ILE A 67 14.35 -10.41 1.27
CA ILE A 67 13.89 -11.11 2.48
C ILE A 67 14.88 -10.95 3.66
N ASN A 68 16.20 -10.90 3.39
CA ASN A 68 17.22 -10.78 4.43
C ASN A 68 17.10 -9.47 5.22
N ALA A 69 16.68 -8.38 4.56
CA ALA A 69 16.49 -7.10 5.25
C ALA A 69 15.26 -7.08 6.18
N PHE A 70 14.39 -8.07 6.06
CA PHE A 70 13.21 -8.26 6.89
C PHE A 70 13.33 -9.41 7.90
N ASN A 71 14.47 -10.12 7.92
CA ASN A 71 14.73 -11.14 8.93
C ASN A 71 14.74 -10.48 10.33
N ASP A 72 14.04 -11.09 11.31
CA ASP A 72 13.85 -10.46 12.62
C ASP A 72 15.17 -10.29 13.41
N ILE A 73 16.17 -11.11 13.14
CA ILE A 73 17.50 -11.00 13.79
C ILE A 73 18.38 -9.98 13.08
N GLU A 74 18.31 -9.89 11.74
CA GLU A 74 19.24 -9.10 10.91
C GLU A 74 18.72 -7.70 10.56
N ALA A 75 17.41 -7.49 10.65
CA ALA A 75 16.78 -6.23 10.28
C ALA A 75 17.32 -5.05 11.09
N THR A 76 17.72 -3.99 10.41
CA THR A 76 18.13 -2.76 11.09
C THR A 76 16.95 -2.12 11.84
N GLU A 77 17.26 -1.37 12.91
CA GLU A 77 16.22 -0.64 13.64
C GLU A 77 15.40 0.30 12.75
N LYS A 78 16.06 0.94 11.79
CA LYS A 78 15.39 1.80 10.81
C LYS A 78 14.35 1.03 9.98
N VAL A 79 14.71 -0.14 9.44
CA VAL A 79 13.79 -0.98 8.66
C VAL A 79 12.63 -1.43 9.55
N ARG A 80 12.92 -1.92 10.75
CA ARG A 80 11.93 -2.37 11.73
C ARG A 80 10.89 -1.29 12.04
N ASN A 81 11.37 -0.10 12.42
CA ASN A 81 10.50 1.01 12.80
C ASN A 81 9.68 1.54 11.62
N THR A 82 10.30 1.65 10.44
CA THR A 82 9.58 2.13 9.24
C THR A 82 8.53 1.12 8.80
N LEU A 83 8.84 -0.18 8.78
CA LEU A 83 7.88 -1.23 8.41
C LEU A 83 6.69 -1.25 9.35
N ALA A 84 6.94 -1.17 10.68
CA ALA A 84 5.88 -1.14 11.69
C ALA A 84 4.95 0.07 11.49
N LYS A 85 5.51 1.24 11.17
CA LYS A 85 4.73 2.44 10.86
C LYS A 85 3.87 2.23 9.60
N LEU A 86 4.46 1.79 8.49
CA LEU A 86 3.74 1.54 7.24
C LEU A 86 2.60 0.53 7.42
N LYS A 87 2.85 -0.54 8.18
CA LYS A 87 1.80 -1.50 8.53
C LYS A 87 0.66 -0.84 9.31
N SER A 88 0.98 0.02 10.29
CA SER A 88 -0.04 0.75 11.06
C SER A 88 -0.85 1.74 10.21
N GLU A 89 -0.30 2.18 9.08
CA GLU A 89 -0.93 3.03 8.08
C GLU A 89 -1.70 2.21 7.00
N GLY A 90 -1.78 0.89 7.16
CA GLY A 90 -2.59 0.02 6.29
C GLY A 90 -1.88 -0.52 5.06
N VAL A 91 -0.53 -0.41 4.98
CA VAL A 91 0.24 -1.08 3.92
C VAL A 91 0.16 -2.59 4.10
N GLU A 92 -0.25 -3.30 3.06
CA GLU A 92 -0.22 -4.76 3.01
C GLU A 92 1.19 -5.24 2.67
N LEU A 93 1.65 -6.30 3.36
CA LEU A 93 3.01 -6.82 3.24
C LEU A 93 2.95 -8.26 2.74
N ASP A 94 3.32 -8.48 1.48
CA ASP A 94 3.29 -9.77 0.81
C ASP A 94 4.70 -10.33 0.65
N MET A 95 4.95 -11.52 1.19
CA MET A 95 6.21 -12.26 1.06
C MET A 95 6.06 -13.42 0.10
N CYS A 96 6.90 -13.47 -0.91
CA CYS A 96 6.92 -14.53 -1.91
C CYS A 96 7.19 -15.91 -1.27
N GLY A 97 6.26 -16.86 -1.42
CA GLY A 97 6.41 -18.23 -0.90
C GLY A 97 7.59 -18.98 -1.51
N ASN A 98 7.92 -18.75 -2.79
CA ASN A 98 9.11 -19.34 -3.42
C ASN A 98 10.40 -18.79 -2.80
N THR A 99 10.41 -17.53 -2.36
CA THR A 99 11.55 -16.93 -1.66
C THR A 99 11.70 -17.54 -0.27
N LEU A 100 10.62 -17.67 0.50
CA LEU A 100 10.66 -18.36 1.81
C LEU A 100 11.28 -19.76 1.68
N LYS A 101 10.81 -20.56 0.73
CA LYS A 101 11.34 -21.89 0.46
C LYS A 101 12.81 -21.87 0.05
N GLY A 102 13.19 -20.95 -0.85
CA GLY A 102 14.56 -20.84 -1.38
C GLY A 102 15.58 -20.43 -0.31
N PHE A 103 15.18 -19.55 0.62
CA PHE A 103 15.99 -19.09 1.74
C PHE A 103 15.85 -19.98 2.99
N LYS A 104 14.95 -20.97 2.96
CA LYS A 104 14.64 -21.87 4.09
C LYS A 104 14.20 -21.08 5.34
N LEU A 105 13.43 -20.04 5.14
CA LEU A 105 12.84 -19.21 6.18
C LEU A 105 11.32 -19.41 6.27
N THR A 106 10.79 -19.11 7.42
CA THR A 106 9.35 -19.05 7.70
C THR A 106 8.93 -17.61 8.00
N LEU A 107 7.62 -17.32 7.98
CA LEU A 107 7.12 -15.99 8.34
C LEU A 107 7.47 -15.59 9.78
N ASP A 108 7.57 -16.55 10.70
CA ASP A 108 7.89 -16.30 12.12
C ASP A 108 9.33 -15.81 12.34
N GLU A 109 10.20 -15.99 11.33
CA GLU A 109 11.58 -15.50 11.34
C GLU A 109 11.73 -14.11 10.71
N LEU A 110 10.62 -13.54 10.24
CA LEU A 110 10.56 -12.21 9.66
C LEU A 110 9.95 -11.19 10.63
N LEU A 111 10.17 -9.92 10.34
CA LEU A 111 9.45 -8.84 10.98
C LEU A 111 7.93 -9.06 10.85
N PRO A 112 7.14 -8.76 11.88
CA PRO A 112 5.73 -9.13 11.91
C PRO A 112 4.89 -8.36 10.87
N GLY A 113 3.92 -9.07 10.29
CA GLY A 113 2.91 -8.49 9.42
C GLY A 113 2.93 -8.95 7.99
N PHE A 114 3.92 -9.72 7.59
CA PHE A 114 3.93 -10.36 6.28
C PHE A 114 2.87 -11.47 6.16
N VAL A 115 2.29 -11.56 4.97
CA VAL A 115 1.45 -12.67 4.52
C VAL A 115 2.22 -13.43 3.44
N GLU A 116 2.23 -14.76 3.51
CA GLU A 116 2.82 -15.58 2.46
C GLU A 116 1.94 -15.56 1.22
N VAL A 117 2.58 -15.36 0.06
CA VAL A 117 1.99 -15.50 -1.26
C VAL A 117 2.49 -16.82 -1.86
N PRO A 118 1.75 -17.93 -1.72
CA PRO A 118 2.23 -19.27 -2.09
C PRO A 118 2.46 -19.43 -3.58
N GLU A 119 1.71 -18.74 -4.43
CA GLU A 119 1.85 -18.70 -5.89
C GLU A 119 3.10 -17.95 -6.37
N GLY A 120 3.73 -17.19 -5.49
CA GLY A 120 4.95 -16.42 -5.75
C GLY A 120 4.71 -14.94 -6.01
N GLY A 121 5.71 -14.13 -5.64
CA GLY A 121 5.60 -12.66 -5.71
C GLY A 121 5.36 -12.11 -7.11
N VAL A 122 5.99 -12.71 -8.14
CA VAL A 122 5.80 -12.28 -9.54
C VAL A 122 4.37 -12.53 -10.01
N THR A 123 3.78 -13.68 -9.65
CA THR A 123 2.37 -13.98 -9.94
C THR A 123 1.45 -12.98 -9.27
N LYS A 124 1.69 -12.70 -7.99
CA LYS A 124 0.92 -11.71 -7.23
C LYS A 124 0.97 -10.32 -7.86
N ILE A 125 2.15 -9.86 -8.28
CA ILE A 125 2.30 -8.57 -8.98
C ILE A 125 1.45 -8.55 -10.26
N ALA A 126 1.51 -9.61 -11.08
CA ALA A 126 0.74 -9.70 -12.30
C ALA A 126 -0.78 -9.67 -12.04
N GLU A 127 -1.24 -10.36 -11.00
CA GLU A 127 -2.63 -10.34 -10.57
C GLU A 127 -3.08 -8.93 -10.14
N LEU A 128 -2.30 -8.27 -9.29
CA LEU A 128 -2.60 -6.91 -8.85
C LEU A 128 -2.66 -5.93 -10.03
N GLN A 129 -1.73 -6.03 -10.96
CA GLN A 129 -1.76 -5.21 -12.18
C GLN A 129 -3.00 -5.48 -13.04
N SER A 130 -3.44 -6.74 -13.15
CA SER A 130 -4.67 -7.09 -13.86
C SER A 130 -5.95 -6.52 -13.20
N GLN A 131 -5.86 -6.22 -11.91
CA GLN A 131 -6.90 -5.57 -11.11
C GLN A 131 -6.80 -4.03 -11.13
N GLY A 132 -5.87 -3.47 -11.90
CA GLY A 132 -5.71 -2.02 -12.05
C GLY A 132 -4.72 -1.37 -11.09
N TYR A 133 -3.93 -2.15 -10.36
CA TYR A 133 -2.87 -1.58 -9.51
C TYR A 133 -1.75 -0.97 -10.35
N VAL A 134 -1.32 0.23 -9.98
CA VAL A 134 -0.12 0.86 -10.55
C VAL A 134 1.12 0.19 -9.97
N TYR A 135 2.02 -0.26 -10.83
CA TYR A 135 3.28 -0.89 -10.42
C TYR A 135 4.39 0.12 -10.23
N ILE A 136 5.05 0.08 -9.08
CA ILE A 136 6.19 0.93 -8.74
C ILE A 136 7.36 0.08 -8.21
N ARG A 137 8.52 0.25 -8.82
CA ARG A 137 9.79 -0.33 -8.37
C ARG A 137 10.85 0.77 -8.34
N PRO A 138 11.09 1.38 -7.16
CA PRO A 138 12.07 2.45 -6.99
C PRO A 138 13.51 1.99 -7.19
#